data_9be643b064848ec32f160fe1acafd536
#
_entry.id   9be643b064848ec32f160fe1acafd536
#
_cell.length_a   1.000
_cell.length_b   1.000
_cell.length_c   1.000
_cell.angle_alpha   90.00
_cell.angle_beta   90.00
_cell.angle_gamma   90.00
#
_symmetry.space_group_name_H-M   'P 1'
#
loop_
_entity.id
_entity.type
_entity.pdbx_description
1 polymer ?
#
loop_
_entity_poly.entity_id
_entity_poly.type
_entity_poly.pdbx_seq_one_letter_code
_entity_poly.pdbx_strand_id
1 'polypeptide(L)'
;MEAPIVSVVTPFHNTSAYLGQCIESVQAQTFRDFEYILVDNCSTDDSGEIAERYAHLDSRIRVIRRNTLLSQVQNYNSALSELSPSCQYVKIVQADDFIFPTCIELMLRLFEQSDSIGLVSSYWLKGSQLRGSGFPHTTQILPGKEMARSYLRTGLWVFGSPTAVMYRSSLIEKGKPFYDESCLHEDTEKCMELLEHWDFGFSHQVLSFSRSDNESISSAVRSFCPESLDRYIVVQRFATRFLPSEEAVSLKQRTKRDYYRILAKRTFRLKQSDFWKYHNRGLKTIGESIEVSYLLRQMIRELLWMAMNPGRTIISILRLLTAKTT
;
A
#
# COMPACT_ATOMS: atom_id res chain seq x y z
N MET A 1 3.86 4.16 -34.79
CA MET A 1 2.93 4.15 -33.64
C MET A 1 3.23 5.41 -32.85
N GLU A 2 2.22 6.15 -32.47
CA GLU A 2 2.40 7.26 -31.52
C GLU A 2 2.98 6.70 -30.23
N ALA A 3 3.76 7.52 -29.52
CA ALA A 3 4.41 7.10 -28.30
C ALA A 3 3.36 6.95 -27.18
N PRO A 4 3.34 5.83 -26.41
CA PRO A 4 2.28 5.53 -25.45
C PRO A 4 2.21 6.59 -24.34
N ILE A 5 1.00 6.98 -23.97
CA ILE A 5 0.80 7.96 -22.87
C ILE A 5 0.70 7.32 -21.49
N VAL A 6 0.45 6.00 -21.41
CA VAL A 6 0.37 5.24 -20.16
C VAL A 6 1.44 4.16 -20.17
N SER A 7 2.19 4.06 -19.09
CA SER A 7 3.03 2.90 -18.81
C SER A 7 2.41 2.07 -17.69
N VAL A 8 2.08 0.82 -18.01
CA VAL A 8 1.72 -0.17 -16.99
C VAL A 8 2.97 -0.92 -16.60
N VAL A 9 3.20 -1.13 -15.31
CA VAL A 9 4.41 -1.75 -14.80
C VAL A 9 4.06 -2.86 -13.83
N THR A 10 4.59 -4.06 -14.08
CA THR A 10 4.46 -5.22 -13.17
C THR A 10 5.84 -5.74 -12.80
N PRO A 11 6.39 -5.32 -11.64
CA PRO A 11 7.55 -5.99 -11.06
C PRO A 11 7.14 -7.32 -10.44
N PHE A 12 7.89 -8.38 -10.70
CA PHE A 12 7.55 -9.72 -10.20
C PHE A 12 8.78 -10.52 -9.74
N HIS A 13 8.54 -11.49 -8.86
CA HIS A 13 9.51 -12.50 -8.42
C HIS A 13 8.76 -13.74 -7.95
N ASN A 14 8.98 -14.88 -8.60
CA ASN A 14 8.39 -16.18 -8.27
C ASN A 14 6.85 -16.12 -8.13
N THR A 15 6.16 -15.66 -9.18
CA THR A 15 4.70 -15.46 -9.22
C THR A 15 4.03 -16.26 -10.34
N SER A 16 4.62 -17.34 -10.80
CA SER A 16 4.14 -18.14 -11.94
C SER A 16 2.66 -18.54 -11.83
N ALA A 17 2.17 -18.78 -10.62
CA ALA A 17 0.78 -19.13 -10.37
C ALA A 17 -0.24 -18.01 -10.70
N TYR A 18 0.19 -16.75 -10.72
CA TYR A 18 -0.70 -15.58 -10.81
C TYR A 18 -0.39 -14.65 -11.99
N LEU A 19 0.88 -14.63 -12.43
CA LEU A 19 1.39 -13.67 -13.40
C LEU A 19 0.59 -13.70 -14.73
N GLY A 20 0.18 -14.86 -15.21
CA GLY A 20 -0.65 -14.98 -16.42
C GLY A 20 -1.95 -14.20 -16.31
N GLN A 21 -2.70 -14.36 -15.21
CA GLN A 21 -3.94 -13.64 -14.98
C GLN A 21 -3.72 -12.12 -14.84
N CYS A 22 -2.63 -11.72 -14.19
CA CYS A 22 -2.24 -10.32 -14.09
C CYS A 22 -2.04 -9.72 -15.49
N ILE A 23 -1.24 -10.36 -16.33
CA ILE A 23 -0.93 -9.90 -17.70
C ILE A 23 -2.21 -9.82 -18.54
N GLU A 24 -3.03 -10.86 -18.54
CA GLU A 24 -4.30 -10.89 -19.28
C GLU A 24 -5.24 -9.76 -18.86
N SER A 25 -5.28 -9.40 -17.59
CA SER A 25 -6.10 -8.30 -17.08
C SER A 25 -5.66 -6.94 -17.63
N VAL A 26 -4.36 -6.74 -17.83
CA VAL A 26 -3.81 -5.54 -18.44
C VAL A 26 -4.07 -5.54 -19.96
N GLN A 27 -3.90 -6.66 -20.62
CA GLN A 27 -4.20 -6.79 -22.06
C GLN A 27 -5.69 -6.55 -22.37
N ALA A 28 -6.58 -6.90 -21.44
CA ALA A 28 -8.02 -6.74 -21.57
C ALA A 28 -8.52 -5.30 -21.32
N GLN A 29 -7.65 -4.33 -21.02
CA GLN A 29 -8.07 -2.96 -20.77
C GLN A 29 -8.76 -2.34 -22.00
N THR A 30 -9.83 -1.55 -21.80
CA THR A 30 -10.54 -0.83 -22.86
C THR A 30 -9.68 0.28 -23.47
N PHE A 31 -8.88 0.94 -22.66
CA PHE A 31 -7.84 1.86 -23.12
C PHE A 31 -6.70 1.08 -23.76
N ARG A 32 -6.25 1.42 -24.98
CA ARG A 32 -5.31 0.63 -25.79
C ARG A 32 -3.93 1.27 -25.96
N ASP A 33 -3.82 2.57 -25.78
CA ASP A 33 -2.57 3.32 -26.00
C ASP A 33 -1.67 3.28 -24.75
N PHE A 34 -1.16 2.09 -24.43
CA PHE A 34 -0.23 1.87 -23.31
C PHE A 34 0.94 0.97 -23.72
N GLU A 35 2.08 1.15 -23.07
CA GLU A 35 3.13 0.13 -22.97
C GLU A 35 2.94 -0.71 -21.70
N TYR A 36 3.41 -1.95 -21.75
CA TYR A 36 3.38 -2.81 -20.58
C TYR A 36 4.76 -3.36 -20.25
N ILE A 37 5.31 -2.98 -19.11
CA ILE A 37 6.66 -3.31 -18.68
C ILE A 37 6.60 -4.38 -17.60
N LEU A 38 7.11 -5.57 -17.91
CA LEU A 38 7.25 -6.70 -17.00
C LEU A 38 8.69 -6.74 -16.50
N VAL A 39 8.90 -6.63 -15.18
CA VAL A 39 10.26 -6.61 -14.61
C VAL A 39 10.47 -7.83 -13.72
N ASP A 40 11.24 -8.77 -14.23
CA ASP A 40 11.63 -9.99 -13.54
C ASP A 40 12.78 -9.72 -12.57
N ASN A 41 12.50 -9.86 -11.29
CA ASN A 41 13.45 -9.69 -10.20
C ASN A 41 14.12 -11.03 -9.85
N CYS A 42 14.85 -11.63 -10.81
CA CYS A 42 15.56 -12.91 -10.62
C CYS A 42 14.64 -14.08 -10.25
N SER A 43 13.51 -14.27 -10.93
CA SER A 43 12.65 -15.44 -10.71
C SER A 43 13.38 -16.75 -11.01
N THR A 44 13.09 -17.76 -10.21
CA THR A 44 13.62 -19.13 -10.33
C THR A 44 12.54 -20.15 -10.70
N ASP A 45 11.30 -19.71 -10.77
CA ASP A 45 10.14 -20.46 -11.27
C ASP A 45 9.84 -20.09 -12.73
N ASP A 46 8.73 -20.57 -13.27
CA ASP A 46 8.32 -20.35 -14.66
C ASP A 46 7.86 -18.90 -14.96
N SER A 47 7.93 -17.96 -13.98
CA SER A 47 7.45 -16.59 -14.17
C SER A 47 8.11 -15.87 -15.34
N GLY A 48 9.45 -16.04 -15.48
CA GLY A 48 10.19 -15.42 -16.58
C GLY A 48 9.77 -15.96 -17.95
N GLU A 49 9.52 -17.24 -18.07
CA GLU A 49 9.06 -17.88 -19.32
C GLU A 49 7.63 -17.47 -19.67
N ILE A 50 6.76 -17.33 -18.65
CA ILE A 50 5.41 -16.81 -18.82
C ILE A 50 5.48 -15.39 -19.40
N ALA A 51 6.26 -14.49 -18.80
CA ALA A 51 6.39 -13.11 -19.25
C ALA A 51 6.87 -13.02 -20.71
N GLU A 52 7.91 -13.76 -21.08
CA GLU A 52 8.43 -13.79 -22.46
C GLU A 52 7.40 -14.31 -23.46
N ARG A 53 6.65 -15.34 -23.11
CA ARG A 53 5.58 -15.86 -23.99
C ARG A 53 4.53 -14.80 -24.31
N TYR A 54 4.09 -14.01 -23.32
CA TYR A 54 3.13 -12.93 -23.57
C TYR A 54 3.76 -11.77 -24.38
N ALA A 55 5.04 -11.45 -24.15
CA ALA A 55 5.74 -10.43 -24.93
C ALA A 55 5.89 -10.81 -26.41
N HIS A 56 6.04 -12.09 -26.73
CA HIS A 56 6.03 -12.56 -28.14
C HIS A 56 4.67 -12.41 -28.81
N LEU A 57 3.57 -12.40 -28.06
CA LEU A 57 2.20 -12.32 -28.57
C LEU A 57 1.65 -10.90 -28.64
N ASP A 58 2.18 -9.97 -27.84
CA ASP A 58 1.71 -8.59 -27.74
C ASP A 58 2.88 -7.60 -27.76
N SER A 59 3.05 -6.88 -28.84
CA SER A 59 4.15 -5.93 -29.05
C SER A 59 4.18 -4.75 -28.07
N ARG A 60 3.13 -4.53 -27.29
CA ARG A 60 3.09 -3.53 -26.23
C ARG A 60 3.85 -3.99 -24.99
N ILE A 61 4.11 -5.28 -24.85
CA ILE A 61 4.75 -5.88 -23.69
C ILE A 61 6.28 -5.91 -23.90
N ARG A 62 7.00 -5.42 -22.89
CA ARG A 62 8.45 -5.44 -22.81
C ARG A 62 8.88 -6.13 -21.51
N VAL A 63 9.75 -7.15 -21.62
CA VAL A 63 10.28 -7.88 -20.46
C VAL A 63 11.69 -7.38 -20.14
N ILE A 64 11.95 -7.12 -18.87
CA ILE A 64 13.26 -6.73 -18.35
C ILE A 64 13.64 -7.72 -17.27
N ARG A 65 14.78 -8.38 -17.43
CA ARG A 65 15.30 -9.31 -16.42
C ARG A 65 16.43 -8.68 -15.62
N ARG A 66 16.34 -8.77 -14.30
CA ARG A 66 17.40 -8.33 -13.39
C ARG A 66 18.35 -9.47 -13.10
N ASN A 67 19.64 -9.15 -12.95
CA ASN A 67 20.68 -10.11 -12.61
C ASN A 67 20.97 -10.18 -11.11
N THR A 68 20.35 -9.31 -10.31
CA THR A 68 20.53 -9.23 -8.87
C THR A 68 19.16 -9.10 -8.21
N LEU A 69 18.90 -9.95 -7.22
CA LEU A 69 17.67 -9.92 -6.46
C LEU A 69 17.59 -8.63 -5.62
N LEU A 70 16.57 -7.84 -5.85
CA LEU A 70 16.25 -6.61 -5.15
C LEU A 70 15.19 -6.86 -4.08
N SER A 71 15.14 -6.00 -3.06
CA SER A 71 13.98 -5.95 -2.16
C SER A 71 12.73 -5.52 -2.94
N GLN A 72 11.53 -5.73 -2.37
CA GLN A 72 10.28 -5.37 -3.04
C GLN A 72 10.24 -3.89 -3.45
N VAL A 73 10.58 -2.98 -2.53
CA VAL A 73 10.56 -1.54 -2.80
C VAL A 73 11.61 -1.14 -3.84
N GLN A 74 12.81 -1.73 -3.75
CA GLN A 74 13.85 -1.54 -4.77
C GLN A 74 13.40 -2.04 -6.14
N ASN A 75 12.67 -3.15 -6.20
CA ASN A 75 12.12 -3.67 -7.43
C ASN A 75 11.06 -2.73 -8.03
N TYR A 76 10.19 -2.13 -7.20
CA TYR A 76 9.26 -1.08 -7.66
C TYR A 76 10.02 0.13 -8.23
N ASN A 77 10.98 0.67 -7.50
CA ASN A 77 11.79 1.81 -7.96
C ASN A 77 12.55 1.49 -9.26
N SER A 78 13.14 0.30 -9.33
CA SER A 78 13.83 -0.20 -10.51
C SER A 78 12.89 -0.33 -11.72
N ALA A 79 11.67 -0.80 -11.51
CA ALA A 79 10.66 -0.92 -12.57
C ALA A 79 10.18 0.45 -13.05
N LEU A 80 9.98 1.40 -12.13
CA LEU A 80 9.61 2.77 -12.46
C LEU A 80 10.71 3.55 -13.20
N SER A 81 11.97 3.12 -13.12
CA SER A 81 13.06 3.73 -13.92
C SER A 81 13.04 3.35 -15.41
N GLU A 82 12.21 2.38 -15.78
CA GLU A 82 12.11 1.84 -17.15
C GLU A 82 10.99 2.48 -17.99
N LEU A 83 10.28 3.46 -17.44
CA LEU A 83 9.18 4.14 -18.14
C LEU A 83 9.66 4.82 -19.43
N SER A 84 8.84 4.75 -20.48
CA SER A 84 9.12 5.48 -21.70
C SER A 84 9.11 6.99 -21.48
N PRO A 85 9.98 7.75 -22.18
CA PRO A 85 10.06 9.20 -22.02
C PRO A 85 8.75 9.95 -22.34
N SER A 86 7.89 9.37 -23.18
CA SER A 86 6.58 9.90 -23.55
C SER A 86 5.47 9.63 -22.54
N CYS A 87 5.74 8.77 -21.54
CA CYS A 87 4.77 8.38 -20.53
C CYS A 87 4.28 9.60 -19.75
N GLN A 88 2.96 9.80 -19.70
CA GLN A 88 2.31 10.84 -18.91
C GLN A 88 1.71 10.28 -17.60
N TYR A 89 1.34 9.01 -17.62
CA TYR A 89 0.69 8.35 -16.49
C TYR A 89 1.27 6.95 -16.27
N VAL A 90 1.42 6.58 -15.02
CA VAL A 90 1.96 5.27 -14.64
C VAL A 90 0.99 4.51 -13.77
N LYS A 91 0.80 3.23 -14.09
CA LYS A 91 -0.01 2.28 -13.34
C LYS A 91 0.85 1.10 -12.93
N ILE A 92 1.05 0.92 -11.63
CA ILE A 92 1.66 -0.31 -11.11
C ILE A 92 0.55 -1.34 -10.92
N VAL A 93 0.79 -2.56 -11.38
CA VAL A 93 -0.07 -3.72 -11.11
C VAL A 93 0.82 -4.79 -10.49
N GLN A 94 0.55 -5.17 -9.24
CA GLN A 94 1.31 -6.23 -8.57
C GLN A 94 1.02 -7.57 -9.25
N ALA A 95 2.04 -8.41 -9.37
CA ALA A 95 1.99 -9.62 -10.19
C ALA A 95 0.99 -10.69 -9.73
N ASP A 96 0.56 -10.61 -8.48
CA ASP A 96 -0.45 -11.46 -7.86
C ASP A 96 -1.86 -10.85 -7.87
N ASP A 97 -1.99 -9.60 -8.32
CA ASP A 97 -3.25 -8.86 -8.44
C ASP A 97 -3.76 -8.82 -9.89
N PHE A 98 -4.91 -8.22 -10.11
CA PHE A 98 -5.43 -7.89 -11.44
C PHE A 98 -6.30 -6.62 -11.44
N ILE A 99 -6.50 -6.04 -12.62
CA ILE A 99 -7.33 -4.85 -12.82
C ILE A 99 -8.53 -5.16 -13.71
N PHE A 100 -9.67 -4.51 -13.45
CA PHE A 100 -10.88 -4.69 -14.25
C PHE A 100 -10.78 -3.91 -15.58
N PRO A 101 -11.51 -4.32 -16.63
CA PRO A 101 -11.28 -3.86 -18.01
C PRO A 101 -11.31 -2.34 -18.23
N THR A 102 -12.06 -1.59 -17.43
CA THR A 102 -12.19 -0.12 -17.56
C THR A 102 -11.26 0.66 -16.62
N CYS A 103 -10.33 -0.01 -15.93
CA CYS A 103 -9.52 0.60 -14.89
C CYS A 103 -8.71 1.79 -15.39
N ILE A 104 -7.92 1.61 -16.43
CA ILE A 104 -7.05 2.66 -16.97
C ILE A 104 -7.90 3.80 -17.53
N GLU A 105 -8.92 3.50 -18.31
CA GLU A 105 -9.80 4.49 -18.93
C GLU A 105 -10.48 5.40 -17.90
N LEU A 106 -11.08 4.82 -16.85
CA LEU A 106 -11.81 5.59 -15.85
C LEU A 106 -10.88 6.41 -14.94
N MET A 107 -9.66 5.94 -14.70
CA MET A 107 -8.66 6.72 -13.98
C MET A 107 -8.13 7.88 -14.82
N LEU A 108 -7.90 7.67 -16.11
CA LEU A 108 -7.49 8.76 -17.05
C LEU A 108 -8.53 9.87 -17.13
N ARG A 109 -9.81 9.54 -17.24
CA ARG A 109 -10.90 10.53 -17.25
C ARG A 109 -10.90 11.45 -16.02
N LEU A 110 -10.37 11.00 -14.89
CA LEU A 110 -10.23 11.87 -13.72
C LEU A 110 -9.03 12.81 -13.88
N PHE A 111 -7.89 12.32 -14.38
CA PHE A 111 -6.74 13.18 -14.66
C PHE A 111 -7.03 14.28 -15.68
N GLU A 112 -7.91 14.00 -16.67
CA GLU A 112 -8.35 14.97 -17.69
C GLU A 112 -9.19 16.11 -17.11
N GLN A 113 -9.77 15.96 -15.92
CA GLN A 113 -10.59 17.00 -15.30
C GLN A 113 -9.75 18.13 -14.69
N SER A 114 -8.50 17.88 -14.29
CA SER A 114 -7.62 18.91 -13.75
C SER A 114 -6.14 18.49 -13.78
N ASP A 115 -5.30 19.42 -14.19
CA ASP A 115 -3.85 19.24 -14.14
C ASP A 115 -3.28 19.20 -12.72
N SER A 116 -4.04 19.63 -11.73
CA SER A 116 -3.66 19.56 -10.32
C SER A 116 -3.71 18.15 -9.73
N ILE A 117 -4.39 17.19 -10.38
CA ILE A 117 -4.51 15.81 -9.89
C ILE A 117 -3.18 15.09 -10.13
N GLY A 118 -2.52 14.68 -9.04
CA GLY A 118 -1.26 13.92 -9.10
C GLY A 118 -1.46 12.40 -9.01
N LEU A 119 -2.50 11.97 -8.30
CA LEU A 119 -2.79 10.56 -8.06
C LEU A 119 -4.30 10.30 -8.07
N VAL A 120 -4.68 9.14 -8.59
CA VAL A 120 -6.07 8.68 -8.68
C VAL A 120 -6.17 7.27 -8.09
N SER A 121 -7.20 7.02 -7.29
CA SER A 121 -7.54 5.69 -6.79
C SER A 121 -9.01 5.36 -7.04
N SER A 122 -9.44 4.19 -6.59
CA SER A 122 -10.80 3.67 -6.78
C SER A 122 -11.19 2.74 -5.64
N TYR A 123 -12.41 2.20 -5.65
CA TYR A 123 -12.69 1.00 -4.88
C TYR A 123 -11.91 -0.19 -5.44
N TRP A 124 -11.53 -1.11 -4.54
CA TRP A 124 -10.93 -2.38 -4.92
C TRP A 124 -11.49 -3.53 -4.08
N LEU A 125 -11.38 -4.73 -4.58
CA LEU A 125 -11.65 -5.93 -3.82
C LEU A 125 -10.34 -6.46 -3.19
N LYS A 126 -10.41 -6.87 -1.93
CA LYS A 126 -9.37 -7.68 -1.29
C LYS A 126 -9.98 -9.03 -0.92
N GLY A 127 -9.72 -10.05 -1.73
CA GLY A 127 -10.52 -11.26 -1.70
C GLY A 127 -12.00 -10.93 -1.96
N SER A 128 -12.91 -11.30 -1.05
CA SER A 128 -14.34 -10.99 -1.14
C SER A 128 -14.75 -9.64 -0.52
N GLN A 129 -13.80 -8.86 0.01
CA GLN A 129 -14.11 -7.64 0.76
C GLN A 129 -13.89 -6.39 -0.09
N LEU A 130 -14.93 -5.55 -0.17
CA LEU A 130 -14.80 -4.21 -0.74
C LEU A 130 -13.93 -3.31 0.16
N ARG A 131 -12.99 -2.62 -0.46
CA ARG A 131 -12.06 -1.68 0.18
C ARG A 131 -12.16 -0.29 -0.47
N GLY A 132 -11.58 0.73 0.21
CA GLY A 132 -11.65 2.12 -0.24
C GLY A 132 -12.97 2.81 0.08
N SER A 133 -13.87 2.15 0.85
CA SER A 133 -15.15 2.75 1.25
C SER A 133 -14.96 3.91 2.23
N GLY A 134 -15.94 4.84 2.22
CA GLY A 134 -15.96 6.00 3.11
C GLY A 134 -15.59 7.32 2.44
N PHE A 135 -15.08 7.29 1.19
CA PHE A 135 -14.94 8.51 0.40
C PHE A 135 -16.33 9.05 0.01
N PRO A 136 -16.59 10.38 0.09
CA PRO A 136 -17.90 10.95 -0.19
C PRO A 136 -18.36 10.63 -1.62
N HIS A 137 -19.51 9.99 -1.78
CA HIS A 137 -20.01 9.48 -3.07
C HIS A 137 -20.33 10.58 -4.10
N THR A 138 -20.52 11.82 -3.64
CA THR A 138 -20.77 12.99 -4.51
C THR A 138 -19.49 13.69 -4.97
N THR A 139 -18.32 13.24 -4.49
CA THR A 139 -17.03 13.88 -4.72
C THR A 139 -16.13 12.93 -5.50
N GLN A 140 -15.55 13.41 -6.59
CA GLN A 140 -14.56 12.66 -7.36
C GLN A 140 -13.15 13.23 -7.21
N ILE A 141 -13.04 14.53 -6.92
CA ILE A 141 -11.75 15.21 -6.76
C ILE A 141 -11.76 15.92 -5.41
N LEU A 142 -10.68 15.77 -4.67
CA LEU A 142 -10.48 16.44 -3.39
C LEU A 142 -9.11 17.11 -3.37
N PRO A 143 -9.00 18.36 -2.88
CA PRO A 143 -7.70 18.99 -2.65
C PRO A 143 -6.81 18.08 -1.81
N GLY A 144 -5.55 17.91 -2.20
CA GLY A 144 -4.65 16.94 -1.58
C GLY A 144 -4.53 17.12 -0.07
N LYS A 145 -4.40 18.38 0.38
CA LYS A 145 -4.34 18.68 1.83
C LYS A 145 -5.62 18.29 2.58
N GLU A 146 -6.78 18.37 1.95
CA GLU A 146 -8.05 17.93 2.56
C GLU A 146 -8.13 16.41 2.64
N MET A 147 -7.67 15.70 1.59
CA MET A 147 -7.58 14.25 1.61
C MET A 147 -6.63 13.77 2.73
N ALA A 148 -5.45 14.36 2.82
CA ALA A 148 -4.48 14.04 3.88
C ALA A 148 -5.04 14.31 5.28
N ARG A 149 -5.73 15.45 5.48
CA ARG A 149 -6.41 15.76 6.75
C ARG A 149 -7.50 14.74 7.09
N SER A 150 -8.28 14.34 6.11
CA SER A 150 -9.33 13.31 6.28
C SER A 150 -8.71 12.00 6.74
N TYR A 151 -7.67 11.51 6.05
CA TYR A 151 -6.94 10.32 6.47
C TYR A 151 -6.38 10.46 7.90
N LEU A 152 -5.72 11.57 8.24
CA LEU A 152 -5.13 11.78 9.55
C LEU A 152 -6.18 11.80 10.67
N ARG A 153 -7.34 12.43 10.45
CA ARG A 153 -8.40 12.59 11.46
C ARG A 153 -9.19 11.29 11.66
N THR A 154 -9.56 10.64 10.59
CA THR A 154 -10.55 9.55 10.61
C THR A 154 -9.95 8.17 10.37
N GLY A 155 -8.74 8.09 9.79
CA GLY A 155 -8.17 6.84 9.30
C GLY A 155 -8.76 6.41 7.95
N LEU A 156 -9.46 7.29 7.23
CA LEU A 156 -10.01 7.00 5.90
C LEU A 156 -8.90 6.66 4.92
N TRP A 157 -8.68 5.37 4.72
CA TRP A 157 -7.64 4.86 3.83
C TRP A 157 -8.25 4.42 2.50
N VAL A 158 -8.04 5.26 1.48
CA VAL A 158 -8.59 5.08 0.12
C VAL A 158 -7.50 4.95 -0.95
N PHE A 159 -6.23 4.92 -0.55
CA PHE A 159 -5.12 4.80 -1.49
C PHE A 159 -5.00 3.37 -2.01
N GLY A 160 -5.11 2.38 -1.12
CA GLY A 160 -4.92 0.98 -1.47
C GLY A 160 -3.45 0.61 -1.67
N SER A 161 -3.22 -0.59 -2.20
CA SER A 161 -1.90 -1.02 -2.66
C SER A 161 -1.52 -0.31 -3.97
N PRO A 162 -0.26 -0.42 -4.45
CA PRO A 162 0.14 0.13 -5.75
C PRO A 162 -0.81 -0.23 -6.89
N THR A 163 -1.43 -1.43 -6.85
CA THR A 163 -2.45 -1.85 -7.84
C THR A 163 -3.71 -0.97 -7.81
N ALA A 164 -4.05 -0.33 -6.72
CA ALA A 164 -5.26 0.50 -6.63
C ALA A 164 -5.03 1.95 -7.10
N VAL A 165 -3.78 2.41 -7.20
CA VAL A 165 -3.44 3.81 -7.49
C VAL A 165 -2.83 3.95 -8.89
N MET A 166 -3.09 5.08 -9.53
CA MET A 166 -2.43 5.54 -10.76
C MET A 166 -1.84 6.93 -10.51
N TYR A 167 -0.68 7.23 -11.09
CA TYR A 167 0.07 8.46 -10.84
C TYR A 167 0.37 9.21 -12.14
N ARG A 168 0.58 10.54 -12.06
CA ARG A 168 1.27 11.26 -13.13
C ARG A 168 2.73 10.84 -13.16
N SER A 169 3.28 10.55 -14.33
CA SER A 169 4.69 10.14 -14.49
C SER A 169 5.67 11.25 -14.12
N SER A 170 5.27 12.52 -14.26
CA SER A 170 6.08 13.68 -13.85
C SER A 170 6.42 13.72 -12.36
N LEU A 171 5.74 12.90 -11.54
CA LEU A 171 6.04 12.72 -10.12
C LEU A 171 7.21 11.76 -9.87
N ILE A 172 7.65 11.05 -10.91
CA ILE A 172 8.75 10.08 -10.86
C ILE A 172 10.00 10.76 -11.41
N GLU A 173 10.83 11.30 -10.51
CA GLU A 173 12.06 11.97 -10.89
C GLU A 173 13.11 10.96 -11.38
N LYS A 174 13.63 11.20 -12.59
CA LYS A 174 14.67 10.33 -13.16
C LYS A 174 15.91 10.31 -12.27
N GLY A 175 16.39 9.12 -11.94
CA GLY A 175 17.57 8.91 -11.10
C GLY A 175 17.35 9.04 -9.60
N LYS A 176 16.11 9.23 -9.16
CA LYS A 176 15.74 9.19 -7.74
C LYS A 176 14.73 8.07 -7.48
N PRO A 177 14.80 7.38 -6.33
CA PRO A 177 13.79 6.42 -5.95
C PRO A 177 12.44 7.12 -5.72
N PHE A 178 11.38 6.59 -6.31
CA PHE A 178 10.02 7.10 -6.10
C PHE A 178 9.51 6.74 -4.71
N TYR A 179 9.67 5.48 -4.31
CA TYR A 179 9.36 5.01 -2.97
C TYR A 179 10.60 5.04 -2.08
N ASP A 180 10.44 5.43 -0.83
CA ASP A 180 11.51 5.36 0.18
C ASP A 180 11.79 3.89 0.54
N GLU A 181 12.98 3.40 0.20
CA GLU A 181 13.41 2.01 0.41
C GLU A 181 13.58 1.64 1.88
N SER A 182 13.62 2.60 2.77
CA SER A 182 13.70 2.39 4.21
C SER A 182 12.32 2.16 4.85
N CYS A 183 11.24 2.58 4.17
CA CYS A 183 9.87 2.47 4.67
C CYS A 183 9.35 1.03 4.65
N LEU A 184 8.41 0.73 5.54
CA LEU A 184 7.68 -0.53 5.57
C LEU A 184 6.31 -0.44 4.89
N HIS A 185 5.82 0.79 4.67
CA HIS A 185 4.52 1.15 4.11
C HIS A 185 4.68 2.29 3.10
N GLU A 186 5.56 2.04 2.14
CA GLU A 186 6.03 2.98 1.13
C GLU A 186 4.91 3.58 0.29
N ASP A 187 3.87 2.81 0.01
CA ASP A 187 2.71 3.21 -0.79
C ASP A 187 1.90 4.33 -0.11
N THR A 188 1.52 4.13 1.15
CA THR A 188 0.74 5.11 1.93
C THR A 188 1.57 6.38 2.20
N GLU A 189 2.85 6.23 2.56
CA GLU A 189 3.72 7.36 2.81
C GLU A 189 3.94 8.19 1.54
N LYS A 190 4.15 7.55 0.39
CA LYS A 190 4.26 8.25 -0.89
C LYS A 190 2.99 9.00 -1.25
N CYS A 191 1.82 8.41 -1.07
CA CYS A 191 0.56 9.12 -1.29
C CYS A 191 0.47 10.37 -0.39
N MET A 192 0.83 10.25 0.90
CA MET A 192 0.82 11.38 1.82
C MET A 192 1.80 12.49 1.42
N GLU A 193 2.99 12.16 0.91
CA GLU A 193 3.95 13.14 0.38
C GLU A 193 3.37 13.89 -0.82
N LEU A 194 2.79 13.18 -1.77
CA LEU A 194 2.22 13.77 -2.98
C LEU A 194 1.05 14.73 -2.67
N LEU A 195 0.24 14.40 -1.66
CA LEU A 195 -0.91 15.21 -1.24
C LEU A 195 -0.53 16.57 -0.62
N GLU A 196 0.75 16.85 -0.36
CA GLU A 196 1.21 18.20 0.02
C GLU A 196 1.04 19.20 -1.14
N HIS A 197 1.16 18.73 -2.38
CA HIS A 197 1.28 19.57 -3.57
C HIS A 197 0.28 19.23 -4.67
N TRP A 198 -0.35 18.04 -4.63
CA TRP A 198 -1.21 17.51 -5.66
C TRP A 198 -2.57 17.12 -5.14
N ASP A 199 -3.59 17.27 -5.97
CA ASP A 199 -4.95 16.86 -5.66
C ASP A 199 -5.14 15.35 -5.87
N PHE A 200 -6.19 14.83 -5.26
CA PHE A 200 -6.56 13.42 -5.26
C PHE A 200 -7.84 13.20 -6.05
N GLY A 201 -7.79 12.28 -7.02
CA GLY A 201 -8.95 11.79 -7.75
C GLY A 201 -9.42 10.43 -7.22
N PHE A 202 -10.75 10.21 -7.23
CA PHE A 202 -11.33 8.94 -6.80
C PHE A 202 -12.43 8.47 -7.75
N SER A 203 -12.27 7.29 -8.32
CA SER A 203 -13.29 6.64 -9.13
C SER A 203 -14.20 5.79 -8.23
N HIS A 204 -15.51 6.07 -8.25
CA HIS A 204 -16.54 5.31 -7.50
C HIS A 204 -16.90 3.99 -8.19
N GLN A 205 -15.91 3.32 -8.77
CA GLN A 205 -16.03 2.01 -9.39
C GLN A 205 -15.03 1.05 -8.75
N VAL A 206 -15.34 -0.25 -8.77
CA VAL A 206 -14.36 -1.28 -8.38
C VAL A 206 -13.47 -1.55 -9.57
N LEU A 207 -12.19 -1.13 -9.50
CA LEU A 207 -11.28 -1.15 -10.64
C LEU A 207 -10.10 -2.11 -10.48
N SER A 208 -9.88 -2.66 -9.30
CA SER A 208 -8.81 -3.63 -9.08
C SER A 208 -9.18 -4.69 -8.04
N PHE A 209 -8.44 -5.77 -8.07
CA PHE A 209 -8.56 -6.90 -7.15
C PHE A 209 -7.18 -7.23 -6.58
N SER A 210 -7.09 -7.30 -5.24
CA SER A 210 -5.91 -7.77 -4.53
C SER A 210 -6.19 -9.11 -3.86
N ARG A 211 -5.25 -10.05 -4.01
CA ARG A 211 -5.38 -11.37 -3.37
C ARG A 211 -5.21 -11.26 -1.86
N SER A 212 -5.85 -12.16 -1.14
CA SER A 212 -5.75 -12.27 0.32
C SER A 212 -5.19 -13.60 0.80
N ASP A 213 -5.19 -14.61 -0.05
CA ASP A 213 -4.96 -16.01 0.31
C ASP A 213 -3.64 -16.56 -0.28
N ASN A 214 -2.75 -15.67 -0.71
CA ASN A 214 -1.43 -15.99 -1.22
C ASN A 214 -0.34 -15.85 -0.16
N GLU A 215 0.84 -16.43 -0.41
CA GLU A 215 2.04 -16.28 0.41
C GLU A 215 2.71 -14.91 0.16
N SER A 216 1.96 -13.81 0.37
CA SER A 216 2.49 -12.45 0.23
C SER A 216 3.25 -12.01 1.49
N ILE A 217 4.13 -11.00 1.32
CA ILE A 217 4.83 -10.37 2.45
C ILE A 217 3.82 -9.83 3.47
N SER A 218 2.71 -9.25 3.01
CA SER A 218 1.63 -8.77 3.89
C SER A 218 0.98 -9.90 4.69
N SER A 219 0.84 -11.08 4.11
CA SER A 219 0.31 -12.27 4.81
C SER A 219 1.26 -12.74 5.91
N ALA A 220 2.56 -12.77 5.65
CA ALA A 220 3.58 -13.18 6.61
C ALA A 220 3.63 -12.30 7.86
N VAL A 221 3.40 -10.99 7.72
CA VAL A 221 3.45 -10.02 8.84
C VAL A 221 2.08 -9.70 9.44
N ARG A 222 0.99 -10.28 8.95
CA ARG A 222 -0.39 -9.99 9.44
C ARG A 222 -0.52 -10.15 10.96
N SER A 223 0.14 -11.15 11.55
CA SER A 223 0.15 -11.38 13.00
C SER A 223 0.87 -10.27 13.78
N PHE A 224 1.68 -9.46 13.12
CA PHE A 224 2.46 -8.36 13.74
C PHE A 224 1.67 -7.05 13.83
N CYS A 225 0.42 -7.00 13.35
CA CYS A 225 -0.42 -5.79 13.34
C CYS A 225 0.24 -4.61 12.56
N PRO A 226 0.63 -4.84 11.29
CA PRO A 226 1.32 -3.84 10.49
C PRO A 226 0.54 -2.52 10.39
N GLU A 227 -0.78 -2.57 10.28
CA GLU A 227 -1.64 -1.40 10.15
C GLU A 227 -1.52 -0.43 11.36
N SER A 228 -1.22 -0.96 12.55
CA SER A 228 -1.05 -0.12 13.74
C SER A 228 0.29 0.61 13.74
N LEU A 229 1.34 -0.03 13.24
CA LEU A 229 2.66 0.57 13.07
C LEU A 229 2.63 1.60 11.96
N ASP A 230 2.05 1.26 10.81
CA ASP A 230 1.85 2.17 9.68
C ASP A 230 1.11 3.44 10.11
N ARG A 231 -0.06 3.29 10.72
CA ARG A 231 -0.82 4.42 11.25
C ARG A 231 0.00 5.30 12.20
N TYR A 232 0.80 4.67 13.07
CA TYR A 232 1.68 5.39 13.99
C TYR A 232 2.74 6.20 13.24
N ILE A 233 3.47 5.57 12.32
CA ILE A 233 4.53 6.20 11.53
C ILE A 233 3.98 7.36 10.72
N VAL A 234 2.89 7.14 9.95
CA VAL A 234 2.30 8.20 9.11
C VAL A 234 1.85 9.38 9.94
N VAL A 235 1.21 9.17 11.10
CA VAL A 235 0.81 10.27 11.98
C VAL A 235 2.03 11.01 12.53
N GLN A 236 3.09 10.32 12.95
CA GLN A 236 4.31 10.98 13.45
C GLN A 236 4.99 11.83 12.38
N ARG A 237 5.07 11.33 11.13
CA ARG A 237 5.70 12.05 10.01
C ARG A 237 4.88 13.22 9.49
N PHE A 238 3.57 13.02 9.32
CA PHE A 238 2.75 13.92 8.50
C PHE A 238 1.79 14.81 9.27
N ALA A 239 1.45 14.54 10.55
CA ALA A 239 0.43 15.30 11.25
C ALA A 239 0.74 16.82 11.29
N THR A 240 1.99 17.20 11.54
CA THR A 240 2.41 18.60 11.60
C THR A 240 2.48 19.32 10.25
N ARG A 241 2.48 18.55 9.14
CA ARG A 241 2.48 19.13 7.78
C ARG A 241 1.08 19.55 7.35
N PHE A 242 0.04 18.85 7.86
CA PHE A 242 -1.33 19.01 7.37
C PHE A 242 -2.30 19.59 8.41
N LEU A 243 -2.03 19.42 9.71
CA LEU A 243 -2.94 19.81 10.80
C LEU A 243 -2.39 21.01 11.58
N PRO A 244 -3.28 21.82 12.20
CA PRO A 244 -2.88 22.82 13.18
C PRO A 244 -2.04 22.20 14.31
N SER A 245 -1.11 22.96 14.86
CA SER A 245 -0.11 22.46 15.83
C SER A 245 -0.73 21.74 17.02
N GLU A 246 -1.77 22.28 17.63
CA GLU A 246 -2.44 21.68 18.79
C GLU A 246 -3.13 20.35 18.43
N GLU A 247 -3.80 20.31 17.28
CA GLU A 247 -4.45 19.10 16.77
C GLU A 247 -3.41 18.03 16.45
N ALA A 248 -2.30 18.41 15.80
CA ALA A 248 -1.22 17.50 15.46
C ALA A 248 -0.59 16.87 16.71
N VAL A 249 -0.30 17.67 17.75
CA VAL A 249 0.24 17.18 19.02
C VAL A 249 -0.74 16.21 19.69
N SER A 250 -2.01 16.56 19.77
CA SER A 250 -3.06 15.72 20.35
C SER A 250 -3.18 14.38 19.59
N LEU A 251 -3.19 14.43 18.27
CA LEU A 251 -3.27 13.23 17.41
C LEU A 251 -2.06 12.33 17.60
N LYS A 252 -0.84 12.88 17.58
CA LYS A 252 0.40 12.14 17.82
C LYS A 252 0.38 11.41 19.16
N GLN A 253 -0.01 12.10 20.23
CA GLN A 253 -0.10 11.51 21.57
C GLN A 253 -1.16 10.39 21.63
N ARG A 254 -2.34 10.61 21.03
CA ARG A 254 -3.40 9.60 20.98
C ARG A 254 -2.93 8.36 20.23
N THR A 255 -2.34 8.55 19.05
CA THR A 255 -1.87 7.45 18.20
C THR A 255 -0.72 6.69 18.87
N LYS A 256 0.20 7.38 19.56
CA LYS A 256 1.23 6.76 20.39
C LYS A 256 0.63 5.86 21.47
N ARG A 257 -0.35 6.36 22.20
CA ARG A 257 -1.05 5.59 23.24
C ARG A 257 -1.73 4.35 22.67
N ASP A 258 -2.43 4.49 21.52
CA ASP A 258 -3.16 3.39 20.90
C ASP A 258 -2.20 2.33 20.35
N TYR A 259 -1.10 2.73 19.72
CA TYR A 259 -0.04 1.86 19.26
C TYR A 259 0.59 1.07 20.42
N TYR A 260 1.04 1.74 21.48
CA TYR A 260 1.63 1.05 22.63
C TYR A 260 0.65 0.18 23.40
N ARG A 261 -0.65 0.49 23.36
CA ARG A 261 -1.68 -0.39 23.89
C ARG A 261 -1.76 -1.71 23.11
N ILE A 262 -1.61 -1.67 21.79
CA ILE A 262 -1.55 -2.88 20.94
C ILE A 262 -0.29 -3.67 21.27
N LEU A 263 0.88 -3.04 21.38
CA LEU A 263 2.12 -3.70 21.80
C LEU A 263 1.98 -4.37 23.17
N ALA A 264 1.39 -3.67 24.14
CA ALA A 264 1.16 -4.20 25.49
C ALA A 264 0.32 -5.48 25.47
N LYS A 265 -0.79 -5.49 24.73
CA LYS A 265 -1.65 -6.69 24.57
C LYS A 265 -0.91 -7.85 23.93
N ARG A 266 0.02 -7.60 23.03
CA ARG A 266 0.83 -8.63 22.38
C ARG A 266 1.93 -9.16 23.29
N THR A 267 2.47 -8.36 24.20
CA THR A 267 3.49 -8.79 25.15
C THR A 267 3.01 -9.95 26.05
N PHE A 268 1.75 -9.98 26.42
CA PHE A 268 1.16 -11.09 27.18
C PHE A 268 1.00 -12.40 26.37
N ARG A 269 1.05 -12.32 25.05
CA ARG A 269 0.76 -13.44 24.15
C ARG A 269 2.00 -14.08 23.53
N LEU A 270 3.14 -13.37 23.45
CA LEU A 270 4.20 -13.75 22.52
C LEU A 270 5.61 -13.54 23.06
N LYS A 271 6.37 -14.63 23.07
CA LYS A 271 7.83 -14.64 23.08
C LYS A 271 8.41 -14.56 21.65
N GLN A 272 7.82 -13.77 20.74
CA GLN A 272 8.26 -13.76 19.35
C GLN A 272 9.28 -12.64 19.11
N SER A 273 10.55 -12.99 18.94
CA SER A 273 11.63 -12.06 18.62
C SER A 273 11.34 -11.27 17.32
N ASP A 274 10.71 -11.89 16.34
CA ASP A 274 10.45 -11.29 15.02
C ASP A 274 9.37 -10.21 15.05
N PHE A 275 8.36 -10.35 15.93
CA PHE A 275 7.42 -9.26 16.20
C PHE A 275 8.15 -7.99 16.68
N TRP A 276 9.04 -8.11 17.65
CA TRP A 276 9.77 -6.97 18.19
C TRP A 276 10.79 -6.41 17.21
N LYS A 277 11.45 -7.27 16.43
CA LYS A 277 12.35 -6.82 15.35
C LYS A 277 11.59 -6.01 14.29
N TYR A 278 10.39 -6.47 13.90
CA TYR A 278 9.54 -5.78 12.94
C TYR A 278 9.18 -4.38 13.43
N HIS A 279 8.64 -4.26 14.65
CA HIS A 279 8.26 -2.97 15.21
C HIS A 279 9.47 -2.03 15.44
N ASN A 280 10.60 -2.55 15.92
CA ASN A 280 11.81 -1.76 16.07
C ASN A 280 12.36 -1.26 14.72
N ARG A 281 12.29 -2.08 13.68
CA ARG A 281 12.69 -1.67 12.33
C ARG A 281 11.81 -0.51 11.84
N GLY A 282 10.49 -0.61 11.98
CA GLY A 282 9.59 0.46 11.58
C GLY A 282 9.78 1.75 12.39
N LEU A 283 9.92 1.67 13.71
CA LEU A 283 10.17 2.84 14.54
C LEU A 283 11.48 3.56 14.19
N LYS A 284 12.52 2.82 13.82
CA LYS A 284 13.80 3.42 13.38
C LYS A 284 13.65 4.31 12.15
N THR A 285 12.67 4.07 11.27
CA THR A 285 12.44 4.91 10.09
C THR A 285 12.00 6.33 10.44
N ILE A 286 11.47 6.53 11.66
CA ILE A 286 11.10 7.84 12.21
C ILE A 286 12.04 8.30 13.34
N GLY A 287 13.22 7.67 13.47
CA GLY A 287 14.20 8.00 14.51
C GLY A 287 13.80 7.59 15.92
N GLU A 288 12.79 6.70 16.07
CA GLU A 288 12.31 6.23 17.36
C GLU A 288 12.75 4.78 17.67
N SER A 289 12.55 4.40 18.92
CA SER A 289 12.70 3.02 19.42
C SER A 289 11.58 2.72 20.41
N ILE A 290 11.42 1.44 20.77
CA ILE A 290 10.43 1.05 21.77
C ILE A 290 10.80 1.64 23.12
N GLU A 291 9.97 2.55 23.63
CA GLU A 291 10.10 3.12 24.97
C GLU A 291 9.60 2.13 26.02
N VAL A 292 10.52 1.40 26.61
CA VAL A 292 10.21 0.32 27.57
C VAL A 292 9.38 0.82 28.76
N SER A 293 9.70 2.00 29.30
CA SER A 293 8.96 2.59 30.41
C SER A 293 7.50 2.93 30.05
N TYR A 294 7.28 3.41 28.83
CA TYR A 294 5.93 3.70 28.34
C TYR A 294 5.15 2.41 28.07
N LEU A 295 5.81 1.40 27.50
CA LEU A 295 5.22 0.08 27.28
C LEU A 295 4.79 -0.56 28.62
N LEU A 296 5.65 -0.56 29.62
CA LEU A 296 5.33 -1.10 30.96
C LEU A 296 4.12 -0.37 31.57
N ARG A 297 4.03 0.96 31.45
CA ARG A 297 2.84 1.71 31.91
C ARG A 297 1.56 1.25 31.21
N GLN A 298 1.61 1.01 29.88
CA GLN A 298 0.45 0.51 29.16
C GLN A 298 0.11 -0.95 29.55
N MET A 299 1.11 -1.80 29.81
CA MET A 299 0.89 -3.16 30.33
C MET A 299 0.16 -3.13 31.68
N ILE A 300 0.62 -2.32 32.60
CA ILE A 300 -0.05 -2.15 33.92
C ILE A 300 -1.50 -1.67 33.72
N ARG A 301 -1.74 -0.70 32.86
CA ARG A 301 -3.10 -0.22 32.57
C ARG A 301 -3.99 -1.32 31.98
N GLU A 302 -3.50 -2.13 31.07
CA GLU A 302 -4.26 -3.26 30.51
C GLU A 302 -4.54 -4.34 31.58
N LEU A 303 -3.59 -4.65 32.47
CA LEU A 303 -3.80 -5.56 33.60
C LEU A 303 -4.87 -5.04 34.57
N LEU A 304 -4.80 -3.78 34.97
CA LEU A 304 -5.82 -3.15 35.81
C LEU A 304 -7.19 -3.16 35.14
N TRP A 305 -7.25 -2.84 33.83
CA TRP A 305 -8.50 -2.91 33.07
C TRP A 305 -9.08 -4.33 33.04
N MET A 306 -8.23 -5.35 32.84
CA MET A 306 -8.64 -6.77 32.87
C MET A 306 -9.19 -7.16 34.24
N ALA A 307 -8.53 -6.75 35.31
CA ALA A 307 -8.97 -7.01 36.69
C ALA A 307 -10.32 -6.35 37.01
N MET A 308 -10.54 -5.12 36.53
CA MET A 308 -11.81 -4.40 36.71
C MET A 308 -12.95 -4.88 35.79
N ASN A 309 -12.64 -5.65 34.73
CA ASN A 309 -13.62 -6.15 33.76
C ASN A 309 -13.53 -7.67 33.54
N PRO A 310 -13.71 -8.49 34.60
CA PRO A 310 -13.45 -9.93 34.54
C PRO A 310 -14.32 -10.66 33.51
N GLY A 311 -15.59 -10.30 33.38
CA GLY A 311 -16.50 -10.93 32.41
C GLY A 311 -16.05 -10.72 30.95
N ARG A 312 -15.63 -9.51 30.55
CA ARG A 312 -15.10 -9.23 29.22
C ARG A 312 -13.74 -9.92 28.99
N THR A 313 -12.94 -10.04 30.03
CA THR A 313 -11.65 -10.72 29.99
C THR A 313 -11.82 -12.22 29.74
N ILE A 314 -12.75 -12.87 30.44
CA ILE A 314 -13.08 -14.29 30.24
C ILE A 314 -13.59 -14.54 28.82
N ILE A 315 -14.53 -13.73 28.32
CA ILE A 315 -15.06 -13.84 26.94
C ILE A 315 -13.90 -13.70 25.92
N SER A 316 -12.99 -12.76 26.13
CA SER A 316 -11.84 -12.56 25.25
C SER A 316 -10.89 -13.75 25.25
N ILE A 317 -10.68 -14.39 26.40
CA ILE A 317 -9.85 -15.59 26.54
C ILE A 317 -10.52 -16.80 25.86
N LEU A 318 -11.83 -16.99 26.08
CA LEU A 318 -12.59 -18.07 25.45
C LEU A 318 -12.56 -17.99 23.91
N ARG A 319 -12.78 -16.79 23.34
CA ARG A 319 -12.66 -16.58 21.89
C ARG A 319 -11.28 -16.90 21.32
N LEU A 320 -10.23 -16.75 22.11
CA LEU A 320 -8.86 -17.08 21.70
C LEU A 320 -8.58 -18.58 21.76
N LEU A 321 -9.21 -19.29 22.67
CA LEU A 321 -9.08 -20.73 22.77
C LEU A 321 -9.86 -21.43 21.64
N THR A 322 -11.07 -20.91 21.28
CA THR A 322 -11.87 -21.45 20.18
C THR A 322 -11.28 -21.17 18.79
N ALA A 323 -10.60 -20.01 18.60
CA ALA A 323 -9.95 -19.67 17.32
C ALA A 323 -8.65 -20.48 17.05
N LYS A 324 -8.16 -21.29 17.98
CA LYS A 324 -7.03 -22.20 17.79
C LYS A 324 -7.45 -23.61 17.38
N THR A 325 -8.75 -23.90 17.35
CA THR A 325 -9.30 -25.23 17.04
C THR A 325 -9.96 -25.30 15.67
N THR A 326 -9.97 -24.23 14.92
CA THR A 326 -10.32 -24.13 13.50
C THR A 326 -9.13 -23.65 12.69
#